data_a28114b163331985d7553cb318989f10
#
_entry.id   a28114b163331985d7553cb318989f10
#
_cell.length_a   1.000
_cell.length_b   1.000
_cell.length_c   1.000
_cell.angle_alpha   90.00
_cell.angle_beta   90.00
_cell.angle_gamma   90.00
#
_symmetry.space_group_name_H-M   'P 1'
#
loop_
_entity.id
_entity.type
_entity.pdbx_description
1 polymer ?
#
loop_
_entity_poly.entity_id
_entity_poly.type
_entity_poly.pdbx_seq_one_letter_code
_entity_poly.pdbx_strand_id
1 'polypeptide(L)'
;KHLTGQPLTIFGDGNQVRAFSCIDDSVEPLWVAGHDPKASKQIINLGGIKEYSINEAAHTLIDVIGSGEIKYLPPRHEVKYAYPTWQKSVDILGFDHKTDLHNGLKKMWDWAMFQPERPRQVWSKYEVEKNIYPFWKTDVLVQEAKTARLK
;
A
#
# COMPACT_ATOMS: atom_id res chain seq x y z
N LYS A 1 0.66 -4.00 11.73
CA LYS A 1 1.83 -4.61 12.40
C LYS A 1 2.25 -3.84 13.63
N HIS A 2 2.50 -2.54 13.53
CA HIS A 2 2.91 -1.74 14.69
C HIS A 2 1.89 -1.83 15.84
N LEU A 3 0.60 -1.68 15.56
CA LEU A 3 -0.49 -1.81 16.56
C LEU A 3 -0.52 -3.17 17.27
N THR A 4 0.10 -4.19 16.71
CA THR A 4 0.24 -5.54 17.30
C THR A 4 1.65 -5.84 17.81
N GLY A 5 2.49 -4.81 17.99
CA GLY A 5 3.86 -4.95 18.49
C GLY A 5 4.83 -5.66 17.53
N GLN A 6 4.51 -5.69 16.23
CA GLN A 6 5.34 -6.34 15.23
C GLN A 6 6.14 -5.31 14.43
N PRO A 7 7.38 -5.63 14.02
CA PRO A 7 8.18 -4.75 13.18
C PRO A 7 7.54 -4.57 11.79
N LEU A 8 7.79 -3.42 11.17
CA LEU A 8 7.51 -3.20 9.76
C LEU A 8 8.42 -4.11 8.93
N THR A 9 7.88 -4.78 7.93
CA THR A 9 8.68 -5.69 7.11
C THR A 9 8.87 -5.15 5.71
N ILE A 10 10.12 -5.13 5.24
CA ILE A 10 10.50 -4.76 3.88
C ILE A 10 11.09 -5.99 3.19
N PHE A 11 10.62 -6.31 2.00
CA PHE A 11 11.20 -7.37 1.19
C PHE A 11 12.33 -6.80 0.32
N GLY A 12 13.50 -7.47 0.33
CA GLY A 12 14.70 -6.99 -0.35
C GLY A 12 15.37 -5.86 0.42
N ASP A 13 15.97 -4.94 -0.33
CA ASP A 13 16.78 -3.82 0.18
C ASP A 13 15.96 -2.53 0.45
N GLY A 14 14.69 -2.52 0.10
CA GLY A 14 13.81 -1.36 0.27
C GLY A 14 14.02 -0.23 -0.75
N ASN A 15 14.85 -0.45 -1.77
CA ASN A 15 15.14 0.55 -2.82
C ASN A 15 14.13 0.53 -3.98
N GLN A 16 13.11 -0.32 -3.91
CA GLN A 16 12.01 -0.27 -4.86
C GLN A 16 11.21 1.02 -4.70
N VAL A 17 10.87 1.65 -5.83
CA VAL A 17 10.27 2.98 -5.91
C VAL A 17 8.77 2.91 -6.20
N ARG A 18 8.01 3.71 -5.49
CA ARG A 18 6.55 3.87 -5.64
C ARG A 18 6.18 5.35 -5.56
N ALA A 19 5.06 5.71 -6.19
CA ALA A 19 4.43 7.00 -5.98
C ALA A 19 3.15 6.79 -5.14
N PHE A 20 3.10 7.40 -3.98
CA PHE A 20 1.98 7.30 -3.06
C PHE A 20 1.00 8.45 -3.28
N SER A 21 -0.29 8.17 -3.21
CA SER A 21 -1.34 9.18 -3.27
C SER A 21 -2.28 9.03 -2.08
N CYS A 22 -2.73 10.15 -1.55
CA CYS A 22 -3.77 10.19 -0.54
C CYS A 22 -5.14 10.00 -1.23
N ILE A 23 -6.03 9.26 -0.60
CA ILE A 23 -7.38 9.05 -1.13
C ILE A 23 -8.15 10.37 -1.26
N ASP A 24 -7.94 11.32 -0.34
CA ASP A 24 -8.60 12.61 -0.35
C ASP A 24 -8.29 13.41 -1.63
N ASP A 25 -7.05 13.29 -2.14
CA ASP A 25 -6.65 13.93 -3.39
C ASP A 25 -7.19 13.21 -4.63
N SER A 26 -7.60 11.95 -4.49
CA SER A 26 -7.98 11.08 -5.61
C SER A 26 -9.48 11.01 -5.86
N VAL A 27 -10.32 11.26 -4.85
CA VAL A 27 -11.79 11.08 -4.94
C VAL A 27 -12.41 12.04 -5.95
N GLU A 28 -12.07 13.33 -5.88
CA GLU A 28 -12.62 14.35 -6.80
C GLU A 28 -12.24 14.10 -8.27
N PRO A 29 -10.96 13.84 -8.62
CA PRO A 29 -10.60 13.48 -9.98
C PRO A 29 -11.29 12.21 -10.49
N LEU A 30 -11.53 11.21 -9.66
CA LEU A 30 -12.30 10.02 -10.02
C LEU A 30 -13.75 10.36 -10.35
N TRP A 31 -14.37 11.26 -9.58
CA TRP A 31 -15.70 11.77 -9.86
C TRP A 31 -15.75 12.51 -11.21
N VAL A 32 -14.78 13.42 -11.45
CA VAL A 32 -14.65 14.15 -12.71
C VAL A 32 -14.50 13.18 -13.88
N ALA A 33 -13.68 12.13 -13.75
CA ALA A 33 -13.48 11.13 -14.78
C ALA A 33 -14.77 10.44 -15.23
N GLY A 34 -15.74 10.29 -14.31
CA GLY A 34 -17.05 9.70 -14.62
C GLY A 34 -18.06 10.67 -15.27
N HIS A 35 -17.82 11.99 -15.20
CA HIS A 35 -18.82 13.00 -15.58
C HIS A 35 -18.34 13.97 -16.66
N ASP A 36 -17.04 14.22 -16.80
CA ASP A 36 -16.51 15.14 -17.81
C ASP A 36 -16.38 14.43 -19.17
N PRO A 37 -17.04 14.94 -20.23
CA PRO A 37 -16.91 14.40 -21.59
C PRO A 37 -15.45 14.30 -22.09
N LYS A 38 -14.55 15.18 -21.61
CA LYS A 38 -13.12 15.15 -21.97
C LYS A 38 -12.42 13.86 -21.52
N ALA A 39 -12.91 13.22 -20.46
CA ALA A 39 -12.40 11.95 -19.98
C ALA A 39 -12.92 10.74 -20.80
N SER A 40 -13.96 10.95 -21.63
CA SER A 40 -14.56 9.86 -22.42
C SER A 40 -13.56 9.22 -23.37
N LYS A 41 -13.51 7.89 -23.40
CA LYS A 41 -12.60 7.09 -24.24
C LYS A 41 -11.10 7.38 -23.98
N GLN A 42 -10.77 7.94 -22.83
CA GLN A 42 -9.39 8.21 -22.41
C GLN A 42 -8.89 7.12 -21.46
N ILE A 43 -7.59 6.83 -21.55
CA ILE A 43 -6.85 6.08 -20.54
C ILE A 43 -6.05 7.12 -19.75
N ILE A 44 -6.36 7.25 -18.47
CA ILE A 44 -5.78 8.25 -17.59
C ILE A 44 -5.22 7.55 -16.35
N ASN A 45 -3.93 7.71 -16.08
CA ASN A 45 -3.36 7.26 -14.83
C ASN A 45 -3.62 8.33 -13.75
N LEU A 46 -4.08 7.88 -12.60
CA LEU A 46 -4.25 8.71 -11.42
C LEU A 46 -3.38 8.16 -10.29
N GLY A 47 -2.48 8.96 -9.76
CA GLY A 47 -1.57 8.52 -8.70
C GLY A 47 -0.61 9.60 -8.28
N GLY A 48 0.21 9.33 -7.25
CA GLY A 48 1.15 10.28 -6.70
C GLY A 48 2.14 10.82 -7.75
N ILE A 49 2.47 12.10 -7.62
CA ILE A 49 3.41 12.80 -8.48
C ILE A 49 4.86 12.58 -8.02
N LYS A 50 5.06 12.51 -6.70
CA LYS A 50 6.38 12.33 -6.11
C LYS A 50 6.68 10.86 -5.87
N GLU A 51 7.89 10.48 -6.24
CA GLU A 51 8.43 9.14 -6.07
C GLU A 51 9.14 9.00 -4.73
N TYR A 52 8.99 7.83 -4.10
CA TYR A 52 9.65 7.46 -2.84
C TYR A 52 10.11 6.02 -2.89
N SER A 53 11.25 5.73 -2.29
CA SER A 53 11.64 4.35 -1.99
C SER A 53 10.76 3.77 -0.86
N ILE A 54 10.69 2.47 -0.77
CA ILE A 54 9.99 1.81 0.36
C ILE A 54 10.72 2.11 1.67
N ASN A 55 12.05 2.29 1.67
CA ASN A 55 12.79 2.73 2.84
C ASN A 55 12.33 4.12 3.31
N GLU A 56 12.27 5.12 2.40
CA GLU A 56 11.76 6.45 2.75
C GLU A 56 10.35 6.40 3.30
N ALA A 57 9.46 5.62 2.68
CA ALA A 57 8.09 5.46 3.15
C ALA A 57 8.02 4.81 4.55
N ALA A 58 8.84 3.80 4.82
CA ALA A 58 8.89 3.13 6.12
C ALA A 58 9.45 4.06 7.21
N HIS A 59 10.51 4.82 6.93
CA HIS A 59 11.05 5.79 7.89
C HIS A 59 10.04 6.91 8.16
N THR A 60 9.40 7.46 7.12
CA THR A 60 8.34 8.47 7.30
C THR A 60 7.19 7.94 8.15
N LEU A 61 6.82 6.67 7.98
CA LEU A 61 5.78 6.06 8.82
C LEU A 61 6.24 5.92 10.28
N ILE A 62 7.49 5.53 10.53
CA ILE A 62 8.07 5.47 11.89
C ILE A 62 8.09 6.85 12.53
N ASP A 63 8.46 7.89 11.79
CA ASP A 63 8.44 9.27 12.28
C ASP A 63 7.02 9.71 12.67
N VAL A 64 6.02 9.37 11.87
CA VAL A 64 4.60 9.66 12.17
C VAL A 64 4.11 8.92 13.43
N ILE A 65 4.51 7.66 13.59
CA ILE A 65 4.10 6.81 14.73
C ILE A 65 4.89 7.20 16.02
N GLY A 66 6.09 7.72 15.85
CA GLY A 66 7.02 8.05 16.95
C GLY A 66 7.90 6.90 17.43
N SER A 67 7.69 5.68 16.92
CA SER A 67 8.50 4.50 17.24
C SER A 67 8.28 3.38 16.23
N GLY A 68 9.21 2.43 16.16
CA GLY A 68 9.07 1.23 15.33
C GLY A 68 10.41 0.68 14.87
N GLU A 69 10.38 -0.57 14.46
CA GLU A 69 11.54 -1.27 13.90
C GLU A 69 11.24 -1.71 12.46
N ILE A 70 12.27 -1.72 11.63
CA ILE A 70 12.21 -2.27 10.28
C ILE A 70 12.94 -3.60 10.26
N LYS A 71 12.28 -4.63 9.76
CA LYS A 71 12.86 -5.95 9.50
C LYS A 71 12.92 -6.22 8.00
N TYR A 72 14.11 -6.38 7.47
CA TYR A 72 14.31 -6.78 6.09
C TYR A 72 14.13 -8.28 5.93
N LEU A 73 13.39 -8.66 4.90
CA LEU A 73 13.13 -10.06 4.54
C LEU A 73 13.79 -10.36 3.20
N PRO A 74 14.00 -11.64 2.85
CA PRO A 74 14.50 -12.01 1.53
C PRO A 74 13.72 -11.33 0.41
N PRO A 75 14.39 -10.92 -0.69
CA PRO A 75 13.72 -10.28 -1.80
C PRO A 75 12.68 -11.22 -2.42
N ARG A 76 11.60 -10.64 -2.90
CA ARG A 76 10.59 -11.34 -3.69
C ARG A 76 10.55 -10.77 -5.10
N HIS A 77 9.92 -11.49 -6.01
CA HIS A 77 9.75 -11.01 -7.36
C HIS A 77 8.74 -9.86 -7.40
N GLU A 78 9.25 -8.62 -7.51
CA GLU A 78 8.42 -7.42 -7.63
C GLU A 78 9.08 -6.37 -8.51
N VAL A 79 8.27 -5.47 -9.05
CA VAL A 79 8.73 -4.38 -9.91
C VAL A 79 9.57 -3.40 -9.10
N LYS A 80 10.78 -3.07 -9.60
CA LYS A 80 11.70 -2.12 -8.95
C LYS A 80 11.17 -0.69 -9.00
N TYR A 81 10.65 -0.26 -10.15
CA TYR A 81 10.11 1.08 -10.36
C TYR A 81 8.65 0.97 -10.80
N ALA A 82 7.72 1.51 -10.02
CA ALA A 82 6.31 1.54 -10.33
C ALA A 82 5.70 2.86 -9.88
N TYR A 83 5.52 3.76 -10.85
CA TYR A 83 4.87 5.06 -10.67
C TYR A 83 4.17 5.45 -11.99
N PRO A 84 3.09 6.22 -11.91
CA PRO A 84 2.31 6.60 -13.09
C PRO A 84 2.92 7.78 -13.83
N THR A 85 2.59 7.93 -15.11
CA THR A 85 2.65 9.21 -15.80
C THR A 85 1.37 9.99 -15.45
N TRP A 86 1.48 11.02 -14.67
CA TRP A 86 0.36 11.75 -14.05
C TRP A 86 -0.13 12.98 -14.82
N GLN A 87 0.65 13.49 -15.78
CA GLN A 87 0.34 14.76 -16.44
C GLN A 87 -1.07 14.81 -17.01
N LYS A 88 -1.53 13.72 -17.63
CA LYS A 88 -2.87 13.65 -18.22
C LYS A 88 -4.00 13.75 -17.18
N SER A 89 -3.79 13.28 -15.95
CA SER A 89 -4.77 13.47 -14.88
C SER A 89 -4.85 14.91 -14.40
N VAL A 90 -3.73 15.63 -14.40
CA VAL A 90 -3.73 17.07 -14.13
C VAL A 90 -4.49 17.82 -15.23
N ASP A 91 -4.17 17.58 -16.49
CA ASP A 91 -4.70 18.34 -17.62
C ASP A 91 -6.19 18.11 -17.87
N ILE A 92 -6.68 16.88 -17.65
CA ILE A 92 -8.06 16.50 -17.96
C ILE A 92 -8.94 16.49 -16.71
N LEU A 93 -8.44 15.97 -15.59
CA LEU A 93 -9.24 15.76 -14.38
C LEU A 93 -9.02 16.82 -13.32
N GLY A 94 -8.08 17.75 -13.53
CA GLY A 94 -7.72 18.76 -12.53
C GLY A 94 -7.06 18.14 -11.29
N PHE A 95 -6.41 16.98 -11.43
CA PHE A 95 -5.75 16.32 -10.30
C PHE A 95 -4.69 17.22 -9.69
N ASP A 96 -4.79 17.46 -8.39
CA ASP A 96 -3.85 18.25 -7.61
C ASP A 96 -3.34 17.39 -6.43
N HIS A 97 -2.05 17.06 -6.45
CA HIS A 97 -1.40 16.26 -5.41
C HIS A 97 -1.02 17.15 -4.22
N LYS A 98 -1.99 17.43 -3.37
CA LYS A 98 -1.88 18.35 -2.21
C LYS A 98 -1.26 17.68 -0.99
N THR A 99 -1.50 16.40 -0.82
CA THR A 99 -1.13 15.66 0.39
C THR A 99 0.20 14.95 0.18
N ASP A 100 1.25 15.42 0.84
CA ASP A 100 2.55 14.72 0.86
C ASP A 100 2.49 13.40 1.63
N LEU A 101 3.56 12.61 1.53
CA LEU A 101 3.64 11.29 2.15
C LEU A 101 3.48 11.34 3.68
N HIS A 102 4.13 12.29 4.35
CA HIS A 102 4.07 12.43 5.81
C HIS A 102 2.63 12.74 6.27
N ASN A 103 1.99 13.74 5.67
CA ASN A 103 0.63 14.15 6.01
C ASN A 103 -0.40 13.06 5.69
N GLY A 104 -0.23 12.36 4.56
CA GLY A 104 -1.08 11.24 4.19
C GLY A 104 -0.95 10.06 5.17
N LEU A 105 0.27 9.70 5.55
CA LEU A 105 0.53 8.67 6.56
C LEU A 105 0.00 9.06 7.93
N LYS A 106 0.12 10.35 8.31
CA LYS A 106 -0.44 10.84 9.58
C LYS A 106 -1.96 10.72 9.62
N LYS A 107 -2.67 11.15 8.57
CA LYS A 107 -4.13 10.97 8.47
C LYS A 107 -4.53 9.49 8.59
N MET A 108 -3.81 8.62 7.89
CA MET A 108 -4.05 7.18 7.93
C MET A 108 -3.77 6.60 9.33
N TRP A 109 -2.71 7.04 10.00
CA TRP A 109 -2.37 6.61 11.35
C TRP A 109 -3.42 7.07 12.36
N ASP A 110 -3.80 8.36 12.33
CA ASP A 110 -4.83 8.92 13.20
C ASP A 110 -6.15 8.13 13.06
N TRP A 111 -6.55 7.80 11.83
CA TRP A 111 -7.72 6.97 11.57
C TRP A 111 -7.54 5.53 12.12
N ALA A 112 -6.39 4.91 11.91
CA ALA A 112 -6.14 3.52 12.31
C ALA A 112 -6.20 3.31 13.83
N MET A 113 -5.77 4.32 14.61
CA MET A 113 -5.80 4.28 16.06
C MET A 113 -7.22 4.13 16.65
N PHE A 114 -8.25 4.57 15.94
CA PHE A 114 -9.65 4.48 16.36
C PHE A 114 -10.39 3.28 15.78
N GLN A 115 -9.72 2.45 14.95
CA GLN A 115 -10.37 1.29 14.37
C GLN A 115 -10.35 0.11 15.35
N PRO A 116 -11.44 -0.67 15.41
CA PRO A 116 -11.44 -1.91 16.18
C PRO A 116 -10.42 -2.89 15.60
N GLU A 117 -9.84 -3.71 16.46
CA GLU A 117 -8.99 -4.80 16.00
C GLU A 117 -9.78 -5.71 15.05
N ARG A 118 -9.24 -5.90 13.85
CA ARG A 118 -9.84 -6.78 12.85
C ARG A 118 -9.09 -8.11 12.85
N PRO A 119 -9.77 -9.24 13.10
CA PRO A 119 -9.12 -10.53 12.97
C PRO A 119 -8.60 -10.70 11.55
N ARG A 120 -7.34 -11.14 11.43
CA ARG A 120 -6.75 -11.43 10.12
C ARG A 120 -7.57 -12.54 9.45
N GLN A 121 -8.17 -12.24 8.32
CA GLN A 121 -8.84 -13.24 7.52
C GLN A 121 -7.79 -14.11 6.84
N VAL A 122 -7.77 -15.39 7.18
CA VAL A 122 -6.86 -16.37 6.61
C VAL A 122 -7.57 -17.09 5.48
N TRP A 123 -6.98 -17.06 4.31
CA TRP A 123 -7.47 -17.83 3.17
C TRP A 123 -7.01 -19.29 3.34
N SER A 124 -7.94 -20.18 3.60
CA SER A 124 -7.64 -21.60 3.79
C SER A 124 -7.34 -22.32 2.48
N LYS A 125 -7.82 -21.81 1.35
CA LYS A 125 -7.63 -22.39 0.04
C LYS A 125 -7.59 -21.30 -1.03
N TYR A 126 -6.66 -21.43 -1.96
CA TYR A 126 -6.62 -20.58 -3.15
C TYR A 126 -7.39 -21.28 -4.29
N GLU A 127 -8.20 -20.52 -4.99
CA GLU A 127 -9.00 -21.03 -6.12
C GLU A 127 -8.13 -21.49 -7.28
N VAL A 128 -7.01 -20.77 -7.51
CA VAL A 128 -5.99 -21.12 -8.50
C VAL A 128 -4.62 -21.15 -7.84
N GLU A 129 -4.04 -22.36 -7.69
CA GLU A 129 -2.72 -22.53 -7.06
C GLU A 129 -1.54 -22.43 -8.03
N LYS A 130 -1.81 -22.41 -9.34
CA LYS A 130 -0.77 -22.30 -10.37
C LYS A 130 -0.09 -20.95 -10.27
N ASN A 131 1.24 -20.95 -10.16
CA ASN A 131 2.08 -19.75 -10.05
C ASN A 131 1.86 -18.90 -8.78
N ILE A 132 1.19 -19.44 -7.76
CA ILE A 132 1.15 -18.76 -6.46
C ILE A 132 2.56 -18.70 -5.89
N TYR A 133 2.89 -17.55 -5.37
CA TYR A 133 4.18 -17.31 -4.71
C TYR A 133 4.36 -18.25 -3.50
N PRO A 134 5.48 -18.99 -3.40
CA PRO A 134 5.68 -19.98 -2.31
C PRO A 134 5.48 -19.39 -0.91
N PHE A 135 5.83 -18.14 -0.72
CA PHE A 135 5.65 -17.41 0.54
C PHE A 135 4.18 -17.34 1.02
N TRP A 136 3.23 -17.23 0.11
CA TRP A 136 1.81 -17.23 0.48
C TRP A 136 1.32 -18.60 0.92
N LYS A 137 1.84 -19.68 0.32
CA LYS A 137 1.56 -21.04 0.73
C LYS A 137 2.10 -21.35 2.13
N THR A 138 3.28 -20.85 2.45
CA THR A 138 3.93 -21.06 3.75
C THR A 138 3.17 -20.36 4.89
N ASP A 139 2.63 -19.18 4.64
CA ASP A 139 1.83 -18.41 5.64
C ASP A 139 0.55 -19.18 6.01
N VAL A 140 -0.09 -19.83 5.06
CA VAL A 140 -1.30 -20.68 5.28
C VAL A 140 -0.95 -21.89 6.15
N LEU A 141 0.12 -22.61 5.81
CA LEU A 141 0.54 -23.82 6.55
C LEU A 141 0.96 -23.53 7.99
N VAL A 142 1.64 -22.39 8.24
CA VAL A 142 2.04 -21.98 9.60
C VAL A 142 0.83 -21.65 10.47
N GLN A 143 -0.25 -21.16 9.88
CA GLN A 143 -1.47 -20.79 10.63
C GLN A 143 -2.34 -22.02 10.88
N GLU A 144 -2.44 -22.96 9.96
CA GLU A 144 -3.11 -24.26 10.18
C GLU A 144 -2.44 -25.03 11.31
N ALA A 145 -1.11 -25.06 11.36
CA ALA A 145 -0.35 -25.69 12.44
C ALA A 145 -0.57 -25.03 13.80
N LYS A 146 -0.77 -23.69 13.86
CA LYS A 146 -1.10 -22.98 15.10
C LYS A 146 -2.52 -23.26 15.57
N THR A 147 -3.47 -23.31 14.65
CA THR A 147 -4.88 -23.59 14.96
C THR A 147 -5.09 -25.04 15.42
N ALA A 148 -4.32 -25.98 14.87
CA ALA A 148 -4.35 -27.39 15.27
C ALA A 148 -3.75 -27.64 16.67
N ARG A 149 -2.84 -26.78 17.14
CA ARG A 149 -2.24 -26.87 18.50
C ARG A 149 -3.10 -26.26 19.61
N LEU A 150 -4.16 -25.52 19.23
CA LEU A 150 -5.10 -24.89 20.17
C LEU A 150 -6.42 -25.66 20.33
N LYS A 151 -6.53 -26.80 19.68
CA LYS A 151 -7.58 -27.84 19.87
C LYS A 151 -6.98 -29.05 20.58
#